data_f20ea636b4f70816e94b7e1338b70737
#
_entry.id   f20ea636b4f70816e94b7e1338b70737
#
_cell.length_a   1.000
_cell.length_b   1.000
_cell.length_c   1.000
_cell.angle_alpha   90.00
_cell.angle_beta   90.00
_cell.angle_gamma   90.00
#
_symmetry.space_group_name_H-M   'P 1'
#
loop_
_entity.id
_entity.type
_entity.pdbx_description
1 polymer ?
#
loop_
_entity_poly.entity_id
_entity_poly.type
_entity_poly.pdbx_seq_one_letter_code
_entity_poly.pdbx_strand_id
1 'polypeptide(L)'
;MEIYIKIFEVIFPVFFVIGIGYYIGKKNPKFDTNFITNFAGNIGTPAMIFYTVTTTGITLNIFISYFIYAVIMIAGFAVIGLVLLYFLKKDLSMELPPLILPNTGNMGVPICLFAYGTQGLGVASAVASVIILFHFTLGCLLYTSDA
;
A
#
# COMPACT_ATOMS: atom_id res chain seq x y z
N MET A 1 -9.09 -22.73 -16.74
CA MET A 1 -8.05 -23.33 -15.89
C MET A 1 -6.80 -22.44 -15.84
N GLU A 2 -6.32 -21.88 -16.96
CA GLU A 2 -5.16 -20.98 -17.03
C GLU A 2 -5.24 -19.74 -16.14
N ILE A 3 -6.43 -19.11 -16.04
CA ILE A 3 -6.62 -17.92 -15.20
C ILE A 3 -6.38 -18.20 -13.72
N TYR A 4 -6.86 -19.33 -13.22
CA TYR A 4 -6.68 -19.71 -11.80
C TYR A 4 -5.21 -20.02 -11.48
N ILE A 5 -4.50 -20.65 -12.41
CA ILE A 5 -3.07 -20.91 -12.26
C ILE A 5 -2.30 -19.59 -12.20
N LYS A 6 -2.60 -18.67 -13.11
CA LYS A 6 -1.97 -17.34 -13.15
C LYS A 6 -2.24 -16.50 -11.90
N ILE A 7 -3.47 -16.55 -11.38
CA ILE A 7 -3.81 -15.91 -10.09
C ILE A 7 -2.98 -16.53 -8.96
N PHE A 8 -2.87 -17.86 -8.92
CA PHE A 8 -2.07 -18.55 -7.92
C PHE A 8 -0.59 -18.19 -8.00
N GLU A 9 0.00 -18.16 -9.20
CA GLU A 9 1.40 -17.76 -9.43
C GLU A 9 1.70 -16.35 -8.93
N VAL A 10 0.75 -15.42 -9.07
CA VAL A 10 0.89 -14.02 -8.62
C VAL A 10 0.74 -13.89 -7.11
N ILE A 11 -0.23 -14.59 -6.52
CA ILE A 11 -0.59 -14.41 -5.12
C ILE A 11 0.27 -15.27 -4.20
N PHE A 12 0.63 -16.48 -4.63
CA PHE A 12 1.37 -17.45 -3.82
C PHE A 12 2.68 -16.90 -3.22
N PRO A 13 3.58 -16.24 -3.98
CA PRO A 13 4.82 -15.72 -3.42
C PRO A 13 4.60 -14.74 -2.27
N VAL A 14 3.58 -13.87 -2.39
CA VAL A 14 3.26 -12.87 -1.36
C VAL A 14 2.79 -13.57 -0.08
N PHE A 15 1.82 -14.47 -0.20
CA PHE A 15 1.30 -15.20 0.97
C PHE A 15 2.32 -16.18 1.56
N PHE A 16 3.20 -16.74 0.74
CA PHE A 16 4.29 -17.59 1.21
C PHE A 16 5.27 -16.84 2.12
N VAL A 17 5.68 -15.63 1.72
CA VAL A 17 6.54 -14.78 2.55
C VAL A 17 5.83 -14.35 3.85
N ILE A 18 4.55 -13.99 3.77
CA ILE A 18 3.73 -13.68 4.96
C ILE A 18 3.65 -14.90 5.88
N GLY A 19 3.46 -16.10 5.34
CA GLY A 19 3.42 -17.35 6.10
C GLY A 19 4.74 -17.64 6.83
N ILE A 20 5.88 -17.42 6.17
CA ILE A 20 7.21 -17.52 6.78
C ILE A 20 7.33 -16.52 7.94
N GLY A 21 6.95 -15.26 7.71
CA GLY A 21 6.98 -14.22 8.74
C GLY A 21 6.11 -14.59 9.96
N TYR A 22 4.91 -15.10 9.72
CA TYR A 22 4.01 -15.60 10.76
C TYR A 22 4.64 -16.75 11.56
N TYR A 23 5.24 -17.73 10.86
CA TYR A 23 5.88 -18.88 11.51
C TYR A 23 7.05 -18.45 12.40
N ILE A 24 7.92 -17.55 11.90
CA ILE A 24 9.06 -17.01 12.67
C ILE A 24 8.56 -16.22 13.88
N GLY A 25 7.57 -15.35 13.71
CA GLY A 25 7.01 -14.54 14.79
C GLY A 25 6.34 -15.40 15.87
N LYS A 26 5.64 -16.47 15.48
CA LYS A 26 5.05 -17.40 16.43
C LYS A 26 6.12 -18.17 17.22
N LYS A 27 7.24 -18.53 16.59
CA LYS A 27 8.34 -19.26 17.22
C LYS A 27 9.19 -18.36 18.12
N ASN A 28 9.30 -17.09 17.76
CA ASN A 28 10.11 -16.09 18.49
C ASN A 28 9.27 -14.85 18.80
N PRO A 29 8.35 -14.89 19.80
CA PRO A 29 7.45 -13.76 20.09
C PRO A 29 8.17 -12.50 20.58
N LYS A 30 9.44 -12.59 20.96
CA LYS A 30 10.29 -11.44 21.36
C LYS A 30 11.14 -10.91 20.21
N PHE A 31 10.94 -11.37 18.98
CA PHE A 31 11.69 -10.88 17.83
C PHE A 31 11.35 -9.41 17.57
N ASP A 32 12.32 -8.54 17.74
CA ASP A 32 12.14 -7.11 17.48
C ASP A 32 12.14 -6.84 15.96
N THR A 33 10.98 -6.49 15.44
CA THR A 33 10.80 -6.14 14.04
C THR A 33 11.05 -4.66 13.75
N ASN A 34 11.23 -3.82 14.77
CA ASN A 34 11.32 -2.37 14.61
C ASN A 34 12.47 -1.95 13.69
N PHE A 35 13.63 -2.57 13.82
CA PHE A 35 14.75 -2.29 12.94
C PHE A 35 14.43 -2.58 11.48
N ILE A 36 13.85 -3.74 11.20
CA ILE A 36 13.48 -4.16 9.83
C ILE A 36 12.40 -3.24 9.26
N THR A 37 11.38 -2.93 10.06
CA THR A 37 10.27 -2.06 9.66
C THR A 37 10.77 -0.64 9.38
N ASN A 38 11.60 -0.08 10.26
CA ASN A 38 12.17 1.25 10.09
C ASN A 38 13.13 1.31 8.88
N PHE A 39 13.96 0.30 8.69
CA PHE A 39 14.85 0.21 7.53
C PHE A 39 14.05 0.12 6.23
N ALA A 40 13.06 -0.78 6.17
CA ALA A 40 12.20 -0.95 5.00
C ALA A 40 11.39 0.32 4.69
N GLY A 41 10.82 0.97 5.71
CA GLY A 41 10.01 2.17 5.55
C GLY A 41 10.83 3.41 5.18
N ASN A 42 11.91 3.66 5.90
CA ASN A 42 12.66 4.93 5.77
C ASN A 42 13.72 4.92 4.66
N ILE A 43 14.23 3.75 4.30
CA ILE A 43 15.29 3.60 3.29
C ILE A 43 14.81 2.76 2.11
N GLY A 44 14.28 1.57 2.37
CA GLY A 44 13.91 0.61 1.33
C GLY A 44 12.80 1.15 0.42
N THR A 45 11.72 1.64 0.98
CA THR A 45 10.57 2.16 0.22
C THR A 45 10.94 3.39 -0.61
N PRO A 46 11.58 4.45 -0.08
CA PRO A 46 12.02 5.57 -0.90
C PRO A 46 13.00 5.18 -2.01
N ALA A 47 13.97 4.31 -1.70
CA ALA A 47 14.93 3.82 -2.70
C ALA A 47 14.24 3.02 -3.82
N MET A 48 13.28 2.17 -3.47
CA MET A 48 12.49 1.42 -4.44
C MET A 48 11.66 2.35 -5.34
N ILE A 49 10.99 3.35 -4.78
CA ILE A 49 10.20 4.33 -5.54
C ILE A 49 11.13 5.09 -6.50
N PHE A 50 12.25 5.61 -6.00
CA PHE A 50 13.23 6.32 -6.80
C PHE A 50 13.76 5.46 -7.96
N TYR A 51 14.21 4.25 -7.66
CA TYR A 51 14.68 3.30 -8.67
C TYR A 51 13.60 3.03 -9.72
N THR A 52 12.38 2.77 -9.30
CA THR A 52 11.29 2.42 -10.21
C THR A 52 10.91 3.59 -11.11
N VAL A 53 10.78 4.79 -10.57
CA VAL A 53 10.45 5.99 -11.36
C VAL A 53 11.55 6.28 -12.40
N THR A 54 12.82 6.06 -12.05
CA THR A 54 13.94 6.32 -12.97
C THR A 54 14.14 5.25 -14.04
N THR A 55 13.82 3.99 -13.74
CA THR A 55 14.11 2.85 -14.65
C THR A 55 12.94 2.40 -15.50
N THR A 56 11.70 2.63 -15.07
CA THR A 56 10.51 2.15 -15.81
C THR A 56 10.04 3.09 -16.92
N GLY A 57 10.68 4.25 -17.10
CA GLY A 57 10.33 5.19 -18.16
C GLY A 57 8.92 5.81 -17.99
N ILE A 58 8.40 5.87 -16.77
CA ILE A 58 7.13 6.54 -16.50
C ILE A 58 7.28 8.02 -16.83
N THR A 59 6.48 8.49 -17.80
CA THR A 59 6.42 9.90 -18.14
C THR A 59 5.65 10.68 -17.08
N LEU A 60 5.96 11.99 -16.98
CA LEU A 60 5.24 12.87 -16.05
C LEU A 60 3.72 12.86 -16.28
N ASN A 61 3.27 12.75 -17.53
CA ASN A 61 1.85 12.68 -17.87
C ASN A 61 1.18 11.43 -17.31
N ILE A 62 1.85 10.30 -17.40
CA ILE A 62 1.37 9.04 -16.82
C ILE A 62 1.29 9.17 -15.29
N PHE A 63 2.33 9.73 -14.66
CA PHE A 63 2.36 9.95 -13.21
C PHE A 63 1.20 10.86 -12.76
N ILE A 64 0.96 11.99 -13.44
CA ILE A 64 -0.15 12.91 -13.13
C ILE A 64 -1.50 12.21 -13.29
N SER A 65 -1.69 11.41 -14.34
CA SER A 65 -2.93 10.67 -14.54
C SER A 65 -3.21 9.70 -13.38
N TYR A 66 -2.22 8.92 -12.96
CA TYR A 66 -2.37 8.01 -11.82
C TYR A 66 -2.54 8.75 -10.49
N PHE A 67 -1.90 9.92 -10.34
CA PHE A 67 -2.11 10.80 -9.20
C PHE A 67 -3.59 11.21 -9.10
N ILE A 68 -4.18 11.71 -10.19
CA ILE A 68 -5.59 12.12 -10.23
C ILE A 68 -6.50 10.93 -9.92
N TYR A 69 -6.27 9.77 -10.52
CA TYR A 69 -7.06 8.57 -10.23
C TYR A 69 -6.96 8.15 -8.76
N ALA A 70 -5.78 8.19 -8.17
CA ALA A 70 -5.60 7.86 -6.76
C ALA A 70 -6.35 8.85 -5.85
N VAL A 71 -6.30 10.14 -6.14
CA VAL A 71 -7.07 11.17 -5.41
C VAL A 71 -8.57 10.93 -5.51
N ILE A 72 -9.07 10.65 -6.71
CA ILE A 72 -10.50 10.37 -6.93
C ILE A 72 -10.92 9.10 -6.16
N MET A 73 -10.11 8.05 -6.19
CA MET A 73 -10.36 6.82 -5.44
C MET A 73 -10.39 7.06 -3.94
N ILE A 74 -9.40 7.76 -3.39
CA ILE A 74 -9.35 8.08 -1.95
C ILE A 74 -10.57 8.92 -1.54
N ALA A 75 -10.94 9.93 -2.34
CA ALA A 75 -12.12 10.74 -2.09
C ALA A 75 -13.43 9.90 -2.13
N GLY A 76 -13.55 9.00 -3.10
CA GLY A 76 -14.68 8.07 -3.18
C GLY A 76 -14.78 7.14 -1.98
N PHE A 77 -13.67 6.52 -1.58
CA PHE A 77 -13.63 5.68 -0.39
C PHE A 77 -13.85 6.49 0.89
N ALA A 78 -13.39 7.74 0.95
CA ALA A 78 -13.67 8.61 2.09
C ALA A 78 -15.17 8.89 2.25
N VAL A 79 -15.88 9.21 1.16
CA VAL A 79 -17.32 9.43 1.20
C VAL A 79 -18.06 8.16 1.63
N ILE A 80 -17.72 7.01 1.05
CA ILE A 80 -18.33 5.73 1.41
C ILE A 80 -18.00 5.36 2.86
N GLY A 81 -16.75 5.52 3.27
CA GLY A 81 -16.30 5.26 4.64
C GLY A 81 -17.01 6.13 5.68
N LEU A 82 -17.13 7.44 5.41
CA LEU A 82 -17.86 8.37 6.29
C LEU A 82 -19.32 7.96 6.45
N VAL A 83 -20.01 7.65 5.35
CA VAL A 83 -21.40 7.20 5.38
C VAL A 83 -21.53 5.91 6.19
N LEU A 84 -20.65 4.94 5.93
CA LEU A 84 -20.66 3.64 6.61
C LEU A 84 -20.44 3.81 8.12
N LEU A 85 -19.41 4.55 8.51
CA LEU A 85 -19.06 4.78 9.91
C LEU A 85 -20.11 5.57 10.67
N TYR A 86 -20.77 6.55 9.99
CA TYR A 86 -21.90 7.27 10.55
C TYR A 86 -23.06 6.33 10.91
N PHE A 87 -23.44 5.42 10.01
CA PHE A 87 -24.50 4.45 10.27
C PHE A 87 -24.11 3.42 11.35
N LEU A 88 -22.84 3.01 11.37
CA LEU A 88 -22.33 2.05 12.37
C LEU A 88 -22.02 2.70 13.73
N LYS A 89 -22.13 4.02 13.84
CA LYS A 89 -21.79 4.79 15.06
C LYS A 89 -20.37 4.49 15.56
N LYS A 90 -19.42 4.41 14.62
CA LYS A 90 -18.01 4.15 14.89
C LYS A 90 -17.21 5.42 14.95
N ASP A 91 -16.04 5.35 15.61
CA ASP A 91 -15.12 6.47 15.72
C ASP A 91 -14.48 6.76 14.34
N LEU A 92 -14.66 8.00 13.88
CA LEU A 92 -14.17 8.43 12.57
C LEU A 92 -12.65 8.56 12.54
N SER A 93 -12.04 9.03 13.62
CA SER A 93 -10.60 9.27 13.66
C SER A 93 -9.81 7.96 13.63
N MET A 94 -10.32 6.92 14.29
CA MET A 94 -9.65 5.61 14.35
C MET A 94 -9.96 4.73 13.14
N GLU A 95 -11.21 4.73 12.67
CA GLU A 95 -11.68 3.74 11.69
C GLU A 95 -11.60 4.24 10.23
N LEU A 96 -11.62 5.57 10.01
CA LEU A 96 -11.60 6.11 8.66
C LEU A 96 -10.26 5.92 7.93
N PRO A 97 -9.09 6.21 8.54
CA PRO A 97 -7.81 6.08 7.85
C PRO A 97 -7.57 4.68 7.24
N PRO A 98 -7.76 3.55 7.96
CA PRO A 98 -7.56 2.23 7.38
C PRO A 98 -8.58 1.86 6.29
N LEU A 99 -9.75 2.51 6.25
CA LEU A 99 -10.75 2.29 5.21
C LEU A 99 -10.41 3.01 3.90
N ILE A 100 -9.78 4.18 3.97
CA ILE A 100 -9.52 5.01 2.79
C ILE A 100 -8.10 4.90 2.25
N LEU A 101 -7.16 4.44 3.05
CA LEU A 101 -5.74 4.34 2.69
C LEU A 101 -5.34 2.88 2.50
N PRO A 102 -5.30 2.39 1.24
CA PRO A 102 -4.99 1.00 0.95
C PRO A 102 -3.51 0.67 1.15
N ASN A 103 -3.20 -0.58 1.47
CA ASN A 103 -1.83 -1.08 1.59
C ASN A 103 -1.20 -1.32 0.21
N THR A 104 -0.95 -0.24 -0.52
CA THR A 104 -0.38 -0.29 -1.87
C THR A 104 1.10 -0.63 -1.88
N GLY A 105 1.88 -0.14 -0.91
CA GLY A 105 3.32 -0.37 -0.85
C GLY A 105 3.68 -1.82 -0.60
N ASN A 106 3.18 -2.40 0.50
CA ASN A 106 3.60 -3.73 0.94
C ASN A 106 2.90 -4.87 0.19
N MET A 107 1.67 -4.68 -0.29
CA MET A 107 0.94 -5.70 -1.02
C MET A 107 0.73 -5.35 -2.49
N GLY A 108 0.33 -4.13 -2.81
CA GLY A 108 -0.01 -3.73 -4.17
C GLY A 108 1.19 -3.80 -5.12
N VAL A 109 2.33 -3.28 -4.71
CA VAL A 109 3.55 -3.25 -5.55
C VAL A 109 4.05 -4.66 -5.90
N PRO A 110 4.24 -5.61 -4.95
CA PRO A 110 4.61 -6.98 -5.28
C PRO A 110 3.60 -7.69 -6.19
N ILE A 111 2.31 -7.54 -5.93
CA ILE A 111 1.27 -8.15 -6.76
C ILE A 111 1.34 -7.62 -8.20
N CYS A 112 1.49 -6.31 -8.40
CA CYS A 112 1.62 -5.72 -9.72
C CYS A 112 2.90 -6.16 -10.43
N LEU A 113 4.02 -6.32 -9.70
CA LEU A 113 5.26 -6.85 -10.25
C LEU A 113 5.07 -8.27 -10.77
N PHE A 114 4.45 -9.15 -9.99
CA PHE A 114 4.23 -10.54 -10.39
C PHE A 114 3.20 -10.66 -11.52
N ALA A 115 2.17 -9.81 -11.55
CA ALA A 115 1.12 -9.85 -12.56
C ALA A 115 1.55 -9.25 -13.92
N TYR A 116 2.30 -8.14 -13.89
CA TYR A 116 2.57 -7.32 -15.08
C TYR A 116 4.06 -7.02 -15.30
N GLY A 117 4.96 -7.65 -14.52
CA GLY A 117 6.40 -7.45 -14.63
C GLY A 117 6.84 -6.03 -14.25
N THR A 118 7.95 -5.57 -14.85
CA THR A 118 8.55 -4.26 -14.55
C THR A 118 7.65 -3.07 -14.89
N GLN A 119 6.77 -3.20 -15.89
CA GLN A 119 5.80 -2.16 -16.21
C GLN A 119 4.76 -1.99 -15.09
N GLY A 120 4.25 -3.11 -14.57
CA GLY A 120 3.35 -3.10 -13.42
C GLY A 120 4.00 -2.55 -12.17
N LEU A 121 5.27 -2.89 -11.94
CA LEU A 121 6.06 -2.34 -10.83
C LEU A 121 6.14 -0.81 -10.90
N GLY A 122 6.38 -0.25 -12.09
CA GLY A 122 6.48 1.19 -12.29
C GLY A 122 5.19 1.92 -11.94
N VAL A 123 4.07 1.48 -12.52
CA VAL A 123 2.75 2.05 -12.25
C VAL A 123 2.37 1.93 -10.77
N ALA A 124 2.54 0.74 -10.19
CA ALA A 124 2.23 0.51 -8.80
C ALA A 124 3.07 1.36 -7.85
N SER A 125 4.37 1.58 -8.16
CA SER A 125 5.24 2.44 -7.36
C SER A 125 4.84 3.92 -7.46
N ALA A 126 4.39 4.38 -8.62
CA ALA A 126 3.86 5.73 -8.78
C ALA A 126 2.59 5.92 -7.93
N VAL A 127 1.64 4.99 -7.97
CA VAL A 127 0.44 5.02 -7.12
C VAL A 127 0.81 4.93 -5.66
N ALA A 128 1.72 4.02 -5.28
CA ALA A 128 2.16 3.85 -3.90
C ALA A 128 2.77 5.12 -3.33
N SER A 129 3.57 5.87 -4.11
CA SER A 129 4.15 7.13 -3.65
C SER A 129 3.09 8.19 -3.33
N VAL A 130 2.02 8.25 -4.11
CA VAL A 130 0.86 9.12 -3.85
C VAL A 130 0.15 8.70 -2.56
N ILE A 131 -0.15 7.41 -2.42
CA ILE A 131 -0.83 6.89 -1.22
C ILE A 131 0.02 7.11 0.04
N ILE A 132 1.33 6.93 -0.04
CA ILE A 132 2.26 7.22 1.06
C ILE A 132 2.20 8.69 1.46
N LEU A 133 2.15 9.61 0.48
CA LEU A 133 1.97 11.04 0.76
C LEU A 133 0.67 11.30 1.54
N PHE A 134 -0.44 10.66 1.15
CA PHE A 134 -1.71 10.77 1.86
C PHE A 134 -1.66 10.14 3.26
N HIS A 135 -0.89 9.05 3.47
CA HIS A 135 -0.69 8.50 4.81
C HIS A 135 -0.01 9.52 5.74
N PHE A 136 1.04 10.18 5.26
CA PHE A 136 1.78 11.16 6.08
C PHE A 136 1.06 12.50 6.24
N THR A 137 0.13 12.83 5.37
CA THR A 137 -0.66 14.07 5.47
C THR A 137 -2.01 13.84 6.15
N LEU A 138 -2.95 13.22 5.45
CA LEU A 138 -4.30 12.99 5.97
C LEU A 138 -4.32 11.98 7.13
N GLY A 139 -3.55 10.89 7.02
CA GLY A 139 -3.48 9.87 8.06
C GLY A 139 -2.97 10.45 9.38
N CYS A 140 -1.87 11.21 9.35
CA CYS A 140 -1.35 11.88 10.54
C CYS A 140 -2.30 12.95 11.08
N LEU A 141 -2.92 13.74 10.20
CA LEU A 141 -3.84 14.81 10.61
C LEU A 141 -5.08 14.27 11.32
N LEU A 142 -5.66 13.19 10.78
CA LEU A 142 -6.82 12.53 11.39
C LEU A 142 -6.47 11.87 12.74
N TYR A 143 -5.27 11.31 12.84
CA TYR A 143 -4.83 10.62 14.06
C TYR A 143 -4.41 11.57 15.20
N THR A 144 -3.98 12.80 14.86
CA THR A 144 -3.56 13.80 15.86
C THR A 144 -4.69 14.72 16.33
N SER A 145 -5.88 14.66 15.72
CA SER A 145 -7.01 15.51 16.12
C SER A 145 -7.63 15.11 17.46
N ASP A 146 -7.30 13.95 18.00
CA ASP A 146 -7.81 13.43 19.27
C ASP A 146 -6.74 13.37 20.39
N ALA A 147 -5.56 13.95 20.17
CA ALA A 147 -4.52 14.12 21.18
C ALA A 147 -4.54 15.54 21.71
#